data_bb19818ad848154085b6803bd6245833
#
_entry.id   bb19818ad848154085b6803bd6245833
#
_cell.length_a   1.000
_cell.length_b   1.000
_cell.length_c   1.000
_cell.angle_alpha   90.00
_cell.angle_beta   90.00
_cell.angle_gamma   90.00
#
_symmetry.space_group_name_H-M   'P 1'
#
loop_
_entity.id
_entity.type
_entity.pdbx_description
1 polymer ?
#
loop_
_entity_poly.entity_id
_entity_poly.type
_entity_poly.pdbx_seq_one_letter_code
_entity_poly.pdbx_strand_id
1 'polypeptide(L)'
;LSKQWFVKMRPLADRVLENQKNKETKVNFVPPRYEKTMNHWMEITYDWCISRQLWWGHQIPAWYKDGEMKVQVTSPGEGWVQDSDVLDTWFSSALWPFSSLGWPNDTTLLDRYYPTNVLVTGYDIIPFWVNRMTFQALEFTGKRPFKDCIIHGLIRDKQGRKMSKSLGNGVDPMDVIEEYGCDALRYFLTTNSAPGMDLRYDIEKVKSSWNFINKLWNASRFVLMNIEDLKSREFDYSDLTISDKWILTKKNLIIKSITSSMDKYDFHNVGNELYKFVWEDFCDWYIELSKARLYDKENVRPRKVAQYVLGYVLEHTLRLLHPFMPFITEE
;
A
#
# COMPACT_ATOMS: atom_id res chain seq x y z
N LEU A 1 43.53 -1.23 -10.02
CA LEU A 1 42.71 -0.45 -9.08
C LEU A 1 42.39 0.89 -9.73
N SER A 2 41.12 1.24 -9.84
CA SER A 2 40.66 2.55 -10.30
C SER A 2 40.25 3.41 -9.10
N LYS A 3 40.32 4.74 -9.27
CA LYS A 3 39.78 5.67 -8.30
C LYS A 3 38.26 5.55 -8.30
N GLN A 4 37.63 5.60 -7.12
CA GLN A 4 36.19 5.49 -6.96
C GLN A 4 35.72 6.59 -6.02
N TRP A 5 34.49 7.01 -6.20
CA TRP A 5 33.81 7.93 -5.28
C TRP A 5 33.11 7.17 -4.16
N PHE A 6 33.32 7.67 -2.94
CA PHE A 6 32.69 7.10 -1.74
C PHE A 6 31.97 8.17 -0.94
N VAL A 7 30.82 7.80 -0.40
CA VAL A 7 30.14 8.57 0.64
C VAL A 7 30.67 8.11 2.00
N LYS A 8 31.15 9.06 2.81
CA LYS A 8 31.58 8.79 4.19
C LYS A 8 30.34 8.56 5.06
N MET A 9 30.05 7.29 5.33
CA MET A 9 28.76 6.88 5.90
C MET A 9 28.60 7.10 7.39
N ARG A 10 29.67 7.01 8.19
CA ARG A 10 29.55 7.03 9.65
C ARG A 10 28.79 8.26 10.19
N PRO A 11 29.11 9.51 9.78
CA PRO A 11 28.39 10.69 10.28
C PRO A 11 26.89 10.68 9.91
N LEU A 12 26.55 10.19 8.72
CA LEU A 12 25.18 10.10 8.24
C LEU A 12 24.37 9.04 9.02
N ALA A 13 25.00 7.88 9.25
CA ALA A 13 24.41 6.80 10.02
C ALA A 13 24.17 7.19 11.49
N ASP A 14 25.12 7.88 12.11
CA ASP A 14 24.98 8.36 13.50
C ASP A 14 23.80 9.33 13.62
N ARG A 15 23.60 10.21 12.63
CA ARG A 15 22.44 11.11 12.56
C ARG A 15 21.11 10.35 12.45
N VAL A 16 21.06 9.28 11.64
CA VAL A 16 19.87 8.43 11.55
C VAL A 16 19.59 7.75 12.88
N LEU A 17 20.59 7.13 13.50
CA LEU A 17 20.43 6.45 14.78
C LEU A 17 19.99 7.41 15.90
N GLU A 18 20.48 8.63 15.90
CA GLU A 18 20.02 9.66 16.86
C GLU A 18 18.58 10.08 16.58
N ASN A 19 18.20 10.33 15.31
CA ASN A 19 16.83 10.66 14.95
C ASN A 19 15.84 9.55 15.35
N GLN A 20 16.22 8.27 15.25
CA GLN A 20 15.36 7.13 15.60
C GLN A 20 15.10 7.02 17.12
N LYS A 21 15.90 7.68 17.99
CA LYS A 21 15.62 7.76 19.42
C LYS A 21 14.50 8.75 19.76
N ASN A 22 14.26 9.73 18.90
CA ASN A 22 13.26 10.76 19.10
C ASN A 22 11.89 10.30 18.59
N LYS A 23 10.92 10.14 19.49
CA LYS A 23 9.57 9.65 19.17
C LYS A 23 8.80 10.54 18.19
N GLU A 24 9.09 11.83 18.13
CA GLU A 24 8.38 12.78 17.27
C GLU A 24 8.92 12.81 15.84
N THR A 25 10.22 12.61 15.68
CA THR A 25 10.90 12.77 14.39
C THR A 25 11.34 11.46 13.76
N LYS A 26 11.27 10.33 14.48
CA LYS A 26 11.66 9.03 13.95
C LYS A 26 10.76 8.55 12.81
N VAL A 27 11.29 7.67 11.98
CA VAL A 27 10.50 6.86 11.04
C VAL A 27 9.86 5.72 11.83
N ASN A 28 8.53 5.61 11.79
CA ASN A 28 7.80 4.52 12.43
C ASN A 28 7.70 3.35 11.47
N PHE A 29 8.05 2.15 11.92
CA PHE A 29 7.93 0.94 11.12
C PHE A 29 6.66 0.16 11.46
N VAL A 30 5.98 -0.32 10.44
CA VAL A 30 4.84 -1.23 10.58
C VAL A 30 5.15 -2.52 9.79
N PRO A 31 5.39 -3.65 10.48
CA PRO A 31 5.41 -3.83 11.94
C PRO A 31 6.70 -3.29 12.60
N PRO A 32 6.64 -2.95 13.90
CA PRO A 32 7.74 -2.27 14.62
C PRO A 32 9.08 -3.03 14.64
N ARG A 33 9.07 -4.34 14.47
CA ARG A 33 10.29 -5.17 14.46
C ARG A 33 11.33 -4.72 13.42
N TYR A 34 10.90 -4.11 12.31
CA TYR A 34 11.81 -3.68 11.24
C TYR A 34 12.59 -2.40 11.57
N GLU A 35 12.22 -1.67 12.63
CA GLU A 35 13.07 -0.60 13.17
C GLU A 35 14.44 -1.14 13.62
N LYS A 36 14.46 -2.33 14.23
CA LYS A 36 15.73 -2.99 14.60
C LYS A 36 16.57 -3.33 13.38
N THR A 37 15.93 -3.76 12.29
CA THR A 37 16.63 -4.04 11.03
C THR A 37 17.26 -2.78 10.45
N MET A 38 16.53 -1.68 10.40
CA MET A 38 17.04 -0.38 9.96
C MET A 38 18.26 0.06 10.78
N ASN A 39 18.12 0.06 12.11
CA ASN A 39 19.17 0.49 13.03
C ASN A 39 20.41 -0.39 12.90
N HIS A 40 20.25 -1.71 12.86
CA HIS A 40 21.38 -2.64 12.71
C HIS A 40 22.19 -2.35 11.44
N TRP A 41 21.56 -2.12 10.29
CA TRP A 41 22.28 -1.76 9.06
C TRP A 41 22.98 -0.41 9.16
N MET A 42 22.48 0.54 9.95
CA MET A 42 23.18 1.80 10.22
C MET A 42 24.36 1.62 11.18
N GLU A 43 24.23 0.73 12.18
CA GLU A 43 25.32 0.42 13.13
C GLU A 43 26.54 -0.21 12.45
N ILE A 44 26.31 -1.16 11.54
CA ILE A 44 27.37 -1.91 10.84
C ILE A 44 27.80 -1.29 9.50
N THR A 45 27.28 -0.11 9.16
CA THR A 45 27.55 0.50 7.86
C THR A 45 29.03 0.81 7.65
N TYR A 46 29.47 0.68 6.42
CA TYR A 46 30.78 1.10 5.92
C TYR A 46 30.62 2.13 4.80
N ASP A 47 31.71 2.80 4.42
CA ASP A 47 31.66 3.83 3.37
C ASP A 47 31.11 3.28 2.06
N TRP A 48 30.17 4.01 1.48
CA TRP A 48 29.40 3.56 0.32
C TRP A 48 30.06 4.00 -0.97
N CYS A 49 30.58 3.06 -1.75
CA CYS A 49 31.06 3.32 -3.10
C CYS A 49 29.86 3.68 -4.01
N ILE A 50 29.87 4.89 -4.55
CA ILE A 50 28.80 5.41 -5.41
C ILE A 50 29.17 5.43 -6.90
N SER A 51 30.41 5.12 -7.25
CA SER A 51 30.87 5.01 -8.64
C SER A 51 30.39 3.71 -9.28
N ARG A 52 29.89 3.80 -10.52
CA ARG A 52 29.56 2.66 -11.37
C ARG A 52 30.12 2.86 -12.76
N GLN A 53 30.69 1.81 -13.35
CA GLN A 53 31.24 1.80 -14.69
C GLN A 53 30.18 1.28 -15.66
N LEU A 54 29.15 2.12 -15.91
CA LEU A 54 28.02 1.82 -16.78
C LEU A 54 27.88 2.90 -17.85
N TRP A 55 27.32 2.54 -19.00
CA TRP A 55 27.04 3.50 -20.07
C TRP A 55 25.85 4.39 -19.77
N TRP A 56 24.86 3.85 -19.04
CA TRP A 56 23.63 4.57 -18.70
C TRP A 56 23.60 4.90 -17.20
N GLY A 57 23.28 6.14 -16.91
CA GLY A 57 23.14 6.62 -15.54
C GLY A 57 23.40 8.13 -15.44
N HIS A 58 23.37 8.63 -14.21
CA HIS A 58 23.72 10.02 -13.92
C HIS A 58 25.24 10.13 -13.79
N GLN A 59 25.89 10.69 -14.80
CA GLN A 59 27.35 10.88 -14.80
C GLN A 59 27.77 11.75 -13.60
N ILE A 60 28.84 11.34 -12.91
CA ILE A 60 29.33 12.05 -11.72
C ILE A 60 29.75 13.46 -12.13
N PRO A 61 29.24 14.52 -11.47
CA PRO A 61 29.48 15.91 -11.84
C PRO A 61 30.84 16.42 -11.32
N ALA A 62 31.90 15.63 -11.55
CA ALA A 62 33.28 15.95 -11.22
C ALA A 62 34.06 16.15 -12.51
N TRP A 63 34.87 17.19 -12.56
CA TRP A 63 35.64 17.61 -13.73
C TRP A 63 37.10 17.71 -13.38
N TYR A 64 37.98 17.27 -14.28
CA TYR A 64 39.42 17.20 -14.07
C TYR A 64 40.16 17.96 -15.18
N LYS A 65 41.17 18.73 -14.80
CA LYS A 65 42.10 19.40 -15.71
C LYS A 65 43.43 19.63 -14.98
N ASP A 66 44.54 19.20 -15.58
CA ASP A 66 45.92 19.47 -15.10
C ASP A 66 46.14 19.17 -13.60
N GLY A 67 45.51 18.14 -13.07
CA GLY A 67 45.59 17.75 -11.65
C GLY A 67 44.59 18.47 -10.73
N GLU A 68 43.85 19.45 -11.25
CA GLU A 68 42.74 20.08 -10.53
C GLU A 68 41.45 19.28 -10.68
N MET A 69 40.59 19.38 -9.68
CA MET A 69 39.24 18.79 -9.69
C MET A 69 38.20 19.84 -9.29
N LYS A 70 37.07 19.89 -10.03
CA LYS A 70 35.92 20.71 -9.70
C LYS A 70 34.66 19.86 -9.69
N VAL A 71 33.77 20.06 -8.72
CA VAL A 71 32.48 19.39 -8.62
C VAL A 71 31.39 20.42 -8.93
N GLN A 72 30.78 20.28 -10.09
CA GLN A 72 29.68 21.15 -10.54
C GLN A 72 28.90 20.50 -11.69
N VAL A 73 27.63 20.91 -11.88
CA VAL A 73 26.72 20.30 -12.86
C VAL A 73 27.17 20.55 -14.31
N THR A 74 27.63 21.77 -14.62
CA THR A 74 28.06 22.18 -15.96
C THR A 74 29.57 22.18 -16.09
N SER A 75 30.09 21.98 -17.31
CA SER A 75 31.51 22.03 -17.56
C SER A 75 32.11 23.35 -17.06
N PRO A 76 33.27 23.31 -16.37
CA PRO A 76 33.99 24.53 -15.97
C PRO A 76 34.61 25.33 -17.14
N GLY A 77 34.63 24.75 -18.36
CA GLY A 77 35.21 25.38 -19.55
C GLY A 77 36.06 24.42 -20.38
N GLU A 78 36.79 24.98 -21.33
CA GLU A 78 37.61 24.22 -22.27
C GLU A 78 38.75 23.46 -21.58
N GLY A 79 38.98 22.23 -22.02
CA GLY A 79 40.03 21.33 -21.51
C GLY A 79 39.66 20.58 -20.22
N TRP A 80 38.46 20.78 -19.64
CA TRP A 80 38.00 20.00 -18.51
C TRP A 80 37.34 18.70 -19.00
N VAL A 81 37.70 17.58 -18.39
CA VAL A 81 37.15 16.25 -18.69
C VAL A 81 36.28 15.80 -17.51
N GLN A 82 35.05 15.44 -17.79
CA GLN A 82 34.13 14.93 -16.77
C GLN A 82 34.52 13.50 -16.36
N ASP A 83 34.26 13.14 -15.11
CA ASP A 83 34.40 11.78 -14.61
C ASP A 83 33.57 10.82 -15.50
N SER A 84 34.17 9.69 -15.89
CA SER A 84 33.55 8.72 -16.77
C SER A 84 32.52 7.82 -16.07
N ASP A 85 32.58 7.76 -14.73
CA ASP A 85 31.70 6.95 -13.93
C ASP A 85 30.34 7.60 -13.76
N VAL A 86 29.33 6.77 -13.51
CA VAL A 86 27.97 7.21 -13.16
C VAL A 86 27.67 6.89 -11.71
N LEU A 87 26.70 7.60 -11.15
CA LEU A 87 26.24 7.38 -9.77
C LEU A 87 25.50 6.04 -9.64
N ASP A 88 25.68 5.37 -8.50
CA ASP A 88 24.88 4.24 -8.09
C ASP A 88 23.37 4.58 -8.17
N THR A 89 22.59 3.68 -8.74
CA THR A 89 21.13 3.84 -8.89
C THR A 89 20.45 4.27 -7.59
N TRP A 90 20.88 3.72 -6.47
CA TRP A 90 20.33 4.04 -5.17
C TRP A 90 20.66 5.46 -4.67
N PHE A 91 21.62 6.14 -5.28
CA PHE A 91 21.91 7.53 -4.93
C PHE A 91 20.78 8.46 -5.35
N SER A 92 20.38 8.40 -6.61
CA SER A 92 19.27 9.21 -7.12
C SER A 92 17.90 8.70 -6.60
N SER A 93 17.71 7.38 -6.49
CA SER A 93 16.48 6.80 -5.95
C SER A 93 16.17 7.25 -4.51
N ALA A 94 17.21 7.52 -3.72
CA ALA A 94 17.06 7.98 -2.36
C ALA A 94 16.68 9.47 -2.23
N LEU A 95 16.79 10.25 -3.30
CA LEU A 95 16.32 11.64 -3.35
C LEU A 95 14.80 11.76 -3.56
N TRP A 96 14.16 10.68 -3.99
CA TRP A 96 12.77 10.67 -4.44
C TRP A 96 11.77 11.35 -3.49
N PRO A 97 11.81 11.17 -2.14
CA PRO A 97 10.82 11.74 -1.23
C PRO A 97 10.72 13.27 -1.27
N PHE A 98 11.80 13.94 -1.64
CA PHE A 98 11.84 15.41 -1.68
C PHE A 98 12.13 15.97 -3.08
N SER A 99 12.90 15.28 -3.92
CA SER A 99 13.16 15.73 -5.29
C SER A 99 11.91 15.73 -6.17
N SER A 100 11.01 14.75 -6.00
CA SER A 100 9.73 14.68 -6.71
C SER A 100 8.76 15.80 -6.31
N LEU A 101 9.02 16.50 -5.22
CA LEU A 101 8.25 17.64 -4.72
C LEU A 101 8.89 18.99 -5.06
N GLY A 102 9.84 19.01 -6.00
CA GLY A 102 10.45 20.23 -6.54
C GLY A 102 11.76 20.67 -5.90
N TRP A 103 12.24 19.96 -4.84
CA TRP A 103 13.54 20.27 -4.26
C TRP A 103 14.66 20.12 -5.30
N PRO A 104 15.68 20.99 -5.34
CA PRO A 104 15.92 22.13 -4.43
C PRO A 104 15.32 23.46 -4.92
N ASN A 105 14.79 23.56 -6.12
CA ASN A 105 14.50 24.82 -6.80
C ASN A 105 13.09 25.37 -6.51
N ASP A 106 12.06 24.49 -6.55
CA ASP A 106 10.67 24.84 -6.25
C ASP A 106 10.20 24.04 -5.04
N THR A 107 9.98 24.70 -3.91
CA THR A 107 9.61 24.07 -2.64
C THR A 107 8.12 24.16 -2.33
N THR A 108 7.27 24.67 -3.23
CA THR A 108 5.83 24.85 -2.99
C THR A 108 5.13 23.55 -2.60
N LEU A 109 5.40 22.45 -3.34
CA LEU A 109 4.85 21.14 -3.01
C LEU A 109 5.58 20.50 -1.82
N LEU A 110 6.87 20.74 -1.69
CA LEU A 110 7.68 20.26 -0.57
C LEU A 110 7.14 20.79 0.75
N ASP A 111 6.90 22.08 0.85
CA ASP A 111 6.40 22.74 2.08
C ASP A 111 5.04 22.19 2.50
N ARG A 112 4.22 21.77 1.55
CA ARG A 112 2.88 21.22 1.81
C ARG A 112 2.87 19.73 2.14
N TYR A 113 3.68 18.91 1.45
CA TYR A 113 3.54 17.45 1.47
C TYR A 113 4.71 16.71 2.09
N TYR A 114 5.78 17.40 2.47
CA TYR A 114 6.97 16.79 3.05
C TYR A 114 7.11 17.12 4.54
N PRO A 115 7.45 16.15 5.40
CA PRO A 115 7.61 14.72 5.16
C PRO A 115 6.33 14.03 4.68
N THR A 116 6.46 13.03 3.79
CA THR A 116 5.31 12.26 3.34
C THR A 116 4.72 11.41 4.48
N ASN A 117 3.46 11.03 4.36
CA ASN A 117 2.79 10.30 5.45
C ASN A 117 3.25 8.85 5.51
N VAL A 118 3.28 8.16 4.36
CA VAL A 118 3.48 6.71 4.30
C VAL A 118 4.42 6.34 3.15
N LEU A 119 5.38 5.45 3.44
CA LEU A 119 6.11 4.66 2.45
C LEU A 119 5.70 3.20 2.58
N VAL A 120 5.50 2.51 1.47
CA VAL A 120 5.25 1.06 1.42
C VAL A 120 6.38 0.39 0.64
N THR A 121 7.03 -0.62 1.24
CA THR A 121 8.15 -1.33 0.58
C THR A 121 8.38 -2.72 1.16
N GLY A 122 9.16 -3.56 0.45
CA GLY A 122 9.60 -4.86 0.94
C GLY A 122 10.73 -4.75 1.98
N TYR A 123 10.81 -5.73 2.85
CA TYR A 123 11.85 -5.75 3.89
C TYR A 123 13.27 -5.90 3.31
N ASP A 124 13.43 -6.47 2.13
CA ASP A 124 14.73 -6.79 1.52
C ASP A 124 15.47 -5.53 1.02
N ILE A 125 14.77 -4.42 0.83
CA ILE A 125 15.37 -3.16 0.42
C ILE A 125 15.40 -2.08 1.52
N ILE A 126 15.19 -2.46 2.77
CA ILE A 126 15.40 -1.54 3.91
C ILE A 126 16.82 -0.94 3.87
N PRO A 127 17.91 -1.74 3.77
CA PRO A 127 19.26 -1.17 3.73
C PRO A 127 19.56 -0.34 2.48
N PHE A 128 18.95 -0.69 1.35
CA PHE A 128 19.27 -0.07 0.06
C PHE A 128 18.43 1.18 -0.21
N TRP A 129 17.18 1.20 0.17
CA TRP A 129 16.27 2.30 -0.14
C TRP A 129 15.82 3.08 1.08
N VAL A 130 15.24 2.42 2.09
CA VAL A 130 14.71 3.11 3.28
C VAL A 130 15.81 3.86 4.03
N ASN A 131 16.93 3.19 4.30
CA ASN A 131 18.05 3.79 5.00
C ASN A 131 18.66 4.94 4.19
N ARG A 132 18.82 4.75 2.87
CA ARG A 132 19.38 5.79 1.99
C ARG A 132 18.48 7.00 1.85
N MET A 133 17.18 6.81 1.71
CA MET A 133 16.22 7.92 1.77
C MET A 133 16.31 8.66 3.11
N THR A 134 16.43 7.92 4.21
CA THR A 134 16.44 8.52 5.55
C THR A 134 17.67 9.36 5.79
N PHE A 135 18.88 8.84 5.52
CA PHE A 135 20.07 9.65 5.76
C PHE A 135 20.22 10.81 4.77
N GLN A 136 19.84 10.65 3.51
CA GLN A 136 19.86 11.76 2.55
C GLN A 136 18.82 12.82 2.91
N ALA A 137 17.63 12.43 3.32
CA ALA A 137 16.61 13.36 3.77
C ALA A 137 17.07 14.18 4.99
N LEU A 138 17.63 13.52 5.99
CA LEU A 138 18.19 14.21 7.16
C LEU A 138 19.34 15.14 6.80
N GLU A 139 20.19 14.77 5.83
CA GLU A 139 21.30 15.59 5.36
C GLU A 139 20.83 16.82 4.60
N PHE A 140 19.94 16.65 3.63
CA PHE A 140 19.56 17.71 2.70
C PHE A 140 18.40 18.58 3.18
N THR A 141 17.50 18.05 4.01
CA THR A 141 16.30 18.76 4.46
C THR A 141 16.19 18.93 5.98
N GLY A 142 17.05 18.24 6.74
CA GLY A 142 16.97 18.21 8.21
C GLY A 142 15.77 17.47 8.78
N LYS A 143 14.94 16.83 7.94
CA LYS A 143 13.70 16.15 8.33
C LYS A 143 13.71 14.70 7.86
N ARG A 144 12.93 13.82 8.55
CA ARG A 144 12.67 12.46 8.07
C ARG A 144 11.98 12.48 6.71
N PRO A 145 12.17 11.47 5.83
CA PRO A 145 11.56 11.47 4.51
C PRO A 145 10.05 11.15 4.54
N PHE A 146 9.61 10.32 5.48
CA PHE A 146 8.22 9.88 5.67
C PHE A 146 7.97 9.57 7.15
N LYS A 147 6.69 9.63 7.55
CA LYS A 147 6.27 9.36 8.92
C LYS A 147 6.26 7.87 9.21
N ASP A 148 5.50 7.11 8.42
CA ASP A 148 5.28 5.69 8.60
C ASP A 148 5.90 4.89 7.44
N CYS A 149 6.59 3.81 7.74
CA CYS A 149 7.16 2.88 6.77
C CYS A 149 6.48 1.52 6.93
N ILE A 150 5.59 1.20 6.01
CA ILE A 150 4.88 -0.08 5.99
C ILE A 150 5.75 -1.09 5.24
N ILE A 151 6.11 -2.16 5.94
CA ILE A 151 6.93 -3.22 5.37
C ILE A 151 6.05 -4.41 5.03
N HIS A 152 5.99 -4.77 3.76
CA HIS A 152 5.38 -6.00 3.29
C HIS A 152 6.41 -7.11 3.13
N GLY A 153 5.95 -8.35 3.11
CA GLY A 153 6.77 -9.52 2.77
C GLY A 153 6.96 -9.68 1.27
N LEU A 154 7.75 -10.66 0.88
CA LEU A 154 7.97 -11.02 -0.53
C LEU A 154 6.92 -12.03 -0.99
N ILE A 155 6.59 -11.97 -2.28
CA ILE A 155 5.78 -12.99 -2.92
C ILE A 155 6.70 -14.16 -3.28
N ARG A 156 6.33 -15.34 -2.82
CA ARG A 156 7.05 -16.59 -3.08
C ARG A 156 6.19 -17.53 -3.89
N ASP A 157 6.83 -18.45 -4.59
CA ASP A 157 6.12 -19.51 -5.31
C ASP A 157 5.41 -20.49 -4.34
N LYS A 158 4.67 -21.43 -4.88
CA LYS A 158 3.90 -22.42 -4.11
C LYS A 158 4.78 -23.26 -3.17
N GLN A 159 6.05 -23.47 -3.53
CA GLN A 159 7.06 -24.17 -2.74
C GLN A 159 7.76 -23.27 -1.72
N GLY A 160 7.45 -21.99 -1.69
CA GLY A 160 8.04 -21.00 -0.79
C GLY A 160 9.38 -20.44 -1.25
N ARG A 161 9.80 -20.67 -2.50
CA ARG A 161 11.04 -20.13 -3.07
C ARG A 161 10.81 -18.69 -3.54
N LYS A 162 11.84 -17.86 -3.43
CA LYS A 162 11.79 -16.48 -3.99
C LYS A 162 11.57 -16.56 -5.50
N MET A 163 10.61 -15.80 -6.01
CA MET A 163 10.40 -15.67 -7.45
C MET A 163 11.56 -14.93 -8.10
N SER A 164 12.09 -15.46 -9.20
CA SER A 164 13.18 -14.84 -9.96
C SER A 164 13.08 -15.18 -11.44
N LYS A 165 13.61 -14.30 -12.28
CA LYS A 165 13.69 -14.54 -13.73
C LYS A 165 14.51 -15.78 -14.07
N SER A 166 15.60 -16.04 -13.32
CA SER A 166 16.48 -17.17 -13.53
C SER A 166 15.82 -18.52 -13.20
N LEU A 167 14.87 -18.57 -12.28
CA LEU A 167 14.13 -19.77 -11.94
C LEU A 167 12.88 -19.97 -12.80
N GLY A 168 12.47 -18.96 -13.57
CA GLY A 168 11.26 -19.02 -14.39
C GLY A 168 9.97 -19.28 -13.58
N ASN A 169 9.98 -19.01 -12.28
CA ASN A 169 8.86 -19.24 -11.36
C ASN A 169 8.04 -17.98 -11.06
N GLY A 170 8.27 -16.92 -11.82
CA GLY A 170 7.46 -15.70 -11.75
C GLY A 170 6.11 -15.91 -12.41
N VAL A 171 5.09 -15.20 -11.91
CA VAL A 171 3.75 -15.15 -12.49
C VAL A 171 3.53 -13.75 -13.05
N ASP A 172 3.10 -13.66 -14.30
CA ASP A 172 2.73 -12.37 -14.89
C ASP A 172 1.39 -11.93 -14.29
N PRO A 173 1.34 -10.76 -13.63
CA PRO A 173 0.09 -10.27 -13.08
C PRO A 173 -0.96 -9.97 -14.16
N MET A 174 -0.54 -9.70 -15.41
CA MET A 174 -1.50 -9.45 -16.50
C MET A 174 -2.27 -10.70 -16.89
N ASP A 175 -1.62 -11.86 -16.94
CA ASP A 175 -2.30 -13.14 -17.21
C ASP A 175 -3.35 -13.43 -16.12
N VAL A 176 -3.03 -13.14 -14.86
CA VAL A 176 -3.95 -13.31 -13.73
C VAL A 176 -5.14 -12.34 -13.81
N ILE A 177 -4.89 -11.10 -14.24
CA ILE A 177 -5.92 -10.08 -14.41
C ILE A 177 -6.87 -10.46 -15.56
N GLU A 178 -6.35 -11.01 -16.66
CA GLU A 178 -7.17 -11.47 -17.78
C GLU A 178 -8.11 -12.61 -17.37
N GLU A 179 -7.63 -13.54 -16.52
CA GLU A 179 -8.41 -14.72 -16.12
C GLU A 179 -9.41 -14.43 -14.97
N TYR A 180 -8.99 -13.65 -13.95
CA TYR A 180 -9.77 -13.47 -12.70
C TYR A 180 -10.19 -12.03 -12.44
N GLY A 181 -9.74 -11.07 -13.22
CA GLY A 181 -9.99 -9.65 -13.01
C GLY A 181 -9.02 -8.99 -12.01
N CYS A 182 -8.88 -7.69 -12.17
CA CYS A 182 -7.95 -6.87 -11.36
C CYS A 182 -8.31 -6.90 -9.86
N ASP A 183 -9.59 -6.83 -9.53
CA ASP A 183 -10.05 -6.79 -8.13
C ASP A 183 -9.75 -8.09 -7.37
N ALA A 184 -9.80 -9.24 -8.03
CA ALA A 184 -9.46 -10.52 -7.41
C ALA A 184 -7.97 -10.57 -7.01
N LEU A 185 -7.09 -10.12 -7.90
CA LEU A 185 -5.66 -10.04 -7.61
C LEU A 185 -5.37 -9.00 -6.51
N ARG A 186 -5.96 -7.80 -6.59
CA ARG A 186 -5.82 -6.74 -5.58
C ARG A 186 -6.24 -7.21 -4.19
N TYR A 187 -7.42 -7.81 -4.08
CA TYR A 187 -7.93 -8.31 -2.82
C TYR A 187 -7.04 -9.43 -2.26
N PHE A 188 -6.66 -10.38 -3.09
CA PHE A 188 -5.73 -11.44 -2.70
C PHE A 188 -4.41 -10.88 -2.13
N LEU A 189 -3.76 -9.97 -2.86
CA LEU A 189 -2.45 -9.43 -2.47
C LEU A 189 -2.51 -8.60 -1.17
N THR A 190 -3.60 -7.85 -0.97
CA THR A 190 -3.73 -6.96 0.19
C THR A 190 -4.21 -7.67 1.46
N THR A 191 -5.00 -8.74 1.32
CA THR A 191 -5.69 -9.35 2.46
C THR A 191 -5.15 -10.72 2.88
N ASN A 192 -4.32 -11.36 2.07
CA ASN A 192 -3.82 -12.73 2.35
C ASN A 192 -2.46 -12.79 3.04
N SER A 193 -1.89 -11.67 3.42
CA SER A 193 -0.61 -11.61 4.12
C SER A 193 -0.69 -10.72 5.36
N ALA A 194 -0.26 -11.24 6.50
CA ALA A 194 -0.07 -10.42 7.69
C ALA A 194 1.10 -9.43 7.46
N PRO A 195 1.10 -8.25 8.13
CA PRO A 195 2.12 -7.23 7.93
C PRO A 195 3.55 -7.76 8.08
N GLY A 196 4.37 -7.57 7.05
CA GLY A 196 5.78 -7.99 7.00
C GLY A 196 6.03 -9.48 6.88
N MET A 197 5.02 -10.27 6.53
CA MET A 197 5.14 -11.70 6.29
C MET A 197 5.12 -12.02 4.81
N ASP A 198 5.95 -13.00 4.39
CA ASP A 198 5.96 -13.46 3.01
C ASP A 198 4.63 -14.10 2.63
N LEU A 199 4.22 -13.84 1.39
CA LEU A 199 3.01 -14.40 0.79
C LEU A 199 3.38 -15.53 -0.16
N ARG A 200 2.89 -16.74 0.08
CA ARG A 200 2.95 -17.80 -0.92
C ARG A 200 1.85 -17.59 -1.94
N TYR A 201 2.26 -17.35 -3.19
CA TYR A 201 1.32 -17.24 -4.29
C TYR A 201 0.68 -18.61 -4.56
N ASP A 202 -0.65 -18.61 -4.57
CA ASP A 202 -1.46 -19.76 -4.96
C ASP A 202 -2.65 -19.25 -5.77
N ILE A 203 -2.78 -19.70 -7.00
CA ILE A 203 -3.84 -19.32 -7.92
C ILE A 203 -5.23 -19.66 -7.36
N GLU A 204 -5.35 -20.74 -6.57
CA GLU A 204 -6.62 -21.11 -5.94
C GLU A 204 -7.11 -20.05 -4.94
N LYS A 205 -6.20 -19.31 -4.31
CA LYS A 205 -6.56 -18.18 -3.43
C LYS A 205 -7.02 -16.97 -4.23
N VAL A 206 -6.44 -16.72 -5.39
CA VAL A 206 -6.94 -15.69 -6.32
C VAL A 206 -8.34 -16.05 -6.80
N LYS A 207 -8.55 -17.32 -7.18
CA LYS A 207 -9.86 -17.85 -7.56
C LYS A 207 -10.90 -17.75 -6.43
N SER A 208 -10.47 -17.95 -5.18
CA SER A 208 -11.35 -17.73 -4.02
C SER A 208 -11.78 -16.27 -3.90
N SER A 209 -10.88 -15.32 -4.18
CA SER A 209 -11.19 -13.89 -4.23
C SER A 209 -12.17 -13.59 -5.38
N TRP A 210 -11.99 -14.17 -6.55
CA TRP A 210 -12.91 -14.08 -7.68
C TRP A 210 -14.30 -14.64 -7.34
N ASN A 211 -14.37 -15.78 -6.66
CA ASN A 211 -15.65 -16.33 -6.18
C ASN A 211 -16.38 -15.38 -5.21
N PHE A 212 -15.61 -14.69 -4.35
CA PHE A 212 -16.16 -13.68 -3.45
C PHE A 212 -16.75 -12.49 -4.23
N ILE A 213 -16.05 -12.01 -5.27
CA ILE A 213 -16.54 -10.97 -6.16
C ILE A 213 -17.84 -11.39 -6.86
N ASN A 214 -17.90 -12.62 -7.38
CA ASN A 214 -19.11 -13.14 -8.00
C ASN A 214 -20.29 -13.24 -7.01
N LYS A 215 -20.01 -13.62 -5.77
CA LYS A 215 -21.03 -13.63 -4.70
C LYS A 215 -21.57 -12.21 -4.45
N LEU A 216 -20.65 -11.24 -4.33
CA LEU A 216 -21.00 -9.83 -4.15
C LEU A 216 -21.85 -9.30 -5.32
N TRP A 217 -21.43 -9.58 -6.55
CA TRP A 217 -22.17 -9.19 -7.76
C TRP A 217 -23.59 -9.73 -7.78
N ASN A 218 -23.75 -11.03 -7.54
CA ASN A 218 -25.08 -11.65 -7.53
C ASN A 218 -25.95 -11.12 -6.39
N ALA A 219 -25.40 -10.87 -5.22
CA ALA A 219 -26.10 -10.26 -4.10
C ALA A 219 -26.55 -8.84 -4.45
N SER A 220 -25.67 -8.03 -5.06
CA SER A 220 -25.98 -6.66 -5.51
C SER A 220 -27.10 -6.66 -6.53
N ARG A 221 -27.03 -7.51 -7.56
CA ARG A 221 -28.12 -7.67 -8.54
C ARG A 221 -29.45 -8.02 -7.87
N PHE A 222 -29.43 -8.99 -6.94
CA PHE A 222 -30.63 -9.38 -6.22
C PHE A 222 -31.23 -8.19 -5.45
N VAL A 223 -30.41 -7.43 -4.73
CA VAL A 223 -30.87 -6.26 -3.97
C VAL A 223 -31.43 -5.21 -4.92
N LEU A 224 -30.70 -4.82 -5.97
CA LEU A 224 -31.12 -3.80 -6.92
C LEU A 224 -32.45 -4.12 -7.57
N MET A 225 -32.64 -5.35 -8.03
CA MET A 225 -33.93 -5.80 -8.61
C MET A 225 -35.11 -5.73 -7.61
N ASN A 226 -34.85 -5.89 -6.32
CA ASN A 226 -35.88 -5.87 -5.29
C ASN A 226 -36.13 -4.47 -4.70
N ILE A 227 -35.31 -3.47 -4.99
CA ILE A 227 -35.50 -2.09 -4.53
C ILE A 227 -35.90 -1.12 -5.65
N GLU A 228 -36.04 -1.59 -6.89
CA GLU A 228 -36.36 -0.77 -8.08
C GLU A 228 -37.60 0.08 -7.90
N ASP A 229 -38.62 -0.44 -7.24
CA ASP A 229 -39.90 0.23 -6.97
C ASP A 229 -39.92 1.04 -5.66
N LEU A 230 -38.83 1.17 -4.97
CA LEU A 230 -38.68 1.95 -3.73
C LEU A 230 -38.74 3.45 -4.01
N LYS A 231 -39.89 4.08 -3.87
CA LYS A 231 -40.12 5.51 -4.17
C LYS A 231 -39.71 6.46 -3.06
N SER A 232 -39.68 6.00 -1.81
CA SER A 232 -39.35 6.81 -0.64
C SER A 232 -38.46 6.03 0.32
N ARG A 233 -37.48 6.71 0.88
CA ARG A 233 -36.60 6.16 1.92
C ARG A 233 -37.11 6.43 3.34
N GLU A 234 -38.30 6.95 3.48
CA GLU A 234 -38.89 7.24 4.78
C GLU A 234 -39.57 6.00 5.37
N PHE A 235 -39.21 5.64 6.58
CA PHE A 235 -39.85 4.62 7.40
C PHE A 235 -39.69 4.97 8.88
N ASP A 236 -40.55 4.39 9.72
CA ASP A 236 -40.39 4.52 11.16
C ASP A 236 -39.41 3.46 11.70
N TYR A 237 -38.47 3.87 12.54
CA TYR A 237 -37.51 2.96 13.19
C TYR A 237 -38.21 1.87 14.05
N SER A 238 -39.47 2.13 14.50
CA SER A 238 -40.29 1.13 15.19
C SER A 238 -40.69 -0.04 14.30
N ASP A 239 -40.66 0.14 12.96
CA ASP A 239 -40.98 -0.90 11.98
C ASP A 239 -39.83 -1.90 11.73
N LEU A 240 -38.62 -1.60 12.24
CA LEU A 240 -37.47 -2.48 12.12
C LEU A 240 -37.72 -3.80 12.88
N THR A 241 -37.61 -4.91 12.16
CA THR A 241 -37.63 -6.25 12.76
C THR A 241 -36.31 -6.53 13.53
N ILE A 242 -36.31 -7.65 14.26
CA ILE A 242 -35.09 -8.09 14.96
C ILE A 242 -33.95 -8.33 13.96
N SER A 243 -34.23 -8.92 12.80
CA SER A 243 -33.20 -9.14 11.76
C SER A 243 -32.64 -7.82 11.17
N ASP A 244 -33.51 -6.81 11.00
CA ASP A 244 -33.04 -5.49 10.54
C ASP A 244 -32.11 -4.82 11.57
N LYS A 245 -32.53 -4.82 12.83
CA LYS A 245 -31.72 -4.29 13.93
C LYS A 245 -30.40 -5.03 14.08
N TRP A 246 -30.43 -6.36 13.90
CA TRP A 246 -29.22 -7.19 13.94
C TRP A 246 -28.22 -6.84 12.84
N ILE A 247 -28.65 -6.79 11.56
CA ILE A 247 -27.70 -6.48 10.47
C ILE A 247 -27.20 -5.04 10.53
N LEU A 248 -28.01 -4.08 10.92
CA LEU A 248 -27.60 -2.69 11.12
C LEU A 248 -26.57 -2.58 12.26
N THR A 249 -26.77 -3.34 13.33
CA THR A 249 -25.78 -3.41 14.43
C THR A 249 -24.47 -4.03 13.96
N LYS A 250 -24.54 -5.17 13.25
CA LYS A 250 -23.36 -5.82 12.65
C LYS A 250 -22.59 -4.86 11.74
N LYS A 251 -23.30 -4.15 10.84
CA LYS A 251 -22.71 -3.13 9.96
C LYS A 251 -21.98 -2.04 10.75
N ASN A 252 -22.58 -1.52 11.82
CA ASN A 252 -21.94 -0.49 12.63
C ASN A 252 -20.72 -1.01 13.39
N LEU A 253 -20.78 -2.24 13.90
CA LEU A 253 -19.64 -2.88 14.56
C LEU A 253 -18.46 -3.11 13.60
N ILE A 254 -18.74 -3.59 12.39
CA ILE A 254 -17.68 -3.81 11.40
C ILE A 254 -17.05 -2.49 10.94
N ILE A 255 -17.83 -1.44 10.71
CA ILE A 255 -17.28 -0.11 10.38
C ILE A 255 -16.28 0.32 11.45
N LYS A 256 -16.64 0.19 12.74
CA LYS A 256 -15.75 0.57 13.85
C LYS A 256 -14.49 -0.30 13.88
N SER A 257 -14.61 -1.61 13.70
CA SER A 257 -13.50 -2.55 13.74
C SER A 257 -12.52 -2.31 12.59
N ILE A 258 -13.03 -2.24 11.35
CA ILE A 258 -12.16 -2.06 10.18
C ILE A 258 -11.51 -0.68 10.15
N THR A 259 -12.20 0.38 10.60
CA THR A 259 -11.59 1.71 10.73
C THR A 259 -10.37 1.64 11.67
N SER A 260 -10.53 1.00 12.83
CA SER A 260 -9.40 0.82 13.76
C SER A 260 -8.27 -0.04 13.19
N SER A 261 -8.58 -1.02 12.34
CA SER A 261 -7.59 -1.87 11.69
C SER A 261 -6.89 -1.12 10.53
N MET A 262 -7.63 -0.32 9.77
CA MET A 262 -7.07 0.56 8.72
C MET A 262 -6.10 1.58 9.31
N ASP A 263 -6.44 2.21 10.44
CA ASP A 263 -5.55 3.16 11.13
C ASP A 263 -4.22 2.52 11.60
N LYS A 264 -4.19 1.19 11.73
CA LYS A 264 -3.01 0.40 12.07
C LYS A 264 -2.35 -0.28 10.87
N TYR A 265 -2.86 -0.04 9.67
CA TYR A 265 -2.43 -0.69 8.43
C TYR A 265 -2.56 -2.23 8.45
N ASP A 266 -3.51 -2.77 9.22
CA ASP A 266 -3.80 -4.21 9.30
C ASP A 266 -4.84 -4.61 8.25
N PHE A 267 -4.45 -4.54 6.98
CA PHE A 267 -5.33 -4.84 5.85
C PHE A 267 -5.76 -6.30 5.80
N HIS A 268 -4.95 -7.21 6.34
CA HIS A 268 -5.31 -8.62 6.43
C HIS A 268 -6.56 -8.82 7.29
N ASN A 269 -6.59 -8.21 8.46
CA ASN A 269 -7.75 -8.29 9.36
C ASN A 269 -8.97 -7.62 8.73
N VAL A 270 -8.79 -6.45 8.10
CA VAL A 270 -9.88 -5.76 7.38
C VAL A 270 -10.50 -6.67 6.32
N GLY A 271 -9.69 -7.33 5.49
CA GLY A 271 -10.19 -8.23 4.46
C GLY A 271 -10.99 -9.42 5.04
N ASN A 272 -10.47 -10.05 6.07
CA ASN A 272 -11.14 -11.18 6.70
C ASN A 272 -12.48 -10.80 7.33
N GLU A 273 -12.56 -9.67 8.02
CA GLU A 273 -13.79 -9.18 8.62
C GLU A 273 -14.82 -8.78 7.56
N LEU A 274 -14.41 -8.11 6.48
CA LEU A 274 -15.29 -7.76 5.37
C LEU A 274 -15.80 -9.01 4.66
N TYR A 275 -14.94 -9.98 4.39
CA TYR A 275 -15.35 -11.26 3.80
C TYR A 275 -16.45 -11.93 4.63
N LYS A 276 -16.21 -12.07 5.94
CA LYS A 276 -17.16 -12.70 6.86
C LYS A 276 -18.49 -11.96 6.91
N PHE A 277 -18.46 -10.64 7.04
CA PHE A 277 -19.67 -9.82 7.07
C PHE A 277 -20.49 -9.96 5.78
N VAL A 278 -19.82 -9.87 4.62
CA VAL A 278 -20.52 -9.93 3.32
C VAL A 278 -21.05 -11.32 3.06
N TRP A 279 -20.19 -12.32 3.22
CA TRP A 279 -20.57 -13.70 2.87
C TRP A 279 -21.60 -14.27 3.84
N GLU A 280 -21.26 -14.27 5.14
CA GLU A 280 -22.07 -14.92 6.16
C GLU A 280 -23.23 -14.02 6.61
N ASP A 281 -22.94 -12.84 7.19
CA ASP A 281 -23.96 -12.03 7.83
C ASP A 281 -24.95 -11.43 6.80
N PHE A 282 -24.45 -10.86 5.70
CA PHE A 282 -25.31 -10.20 4.72
C PHE A 282 -25.93 -11.18 3.72
N CYS A 283 -25.12 -11.98 3.00
CA CYS A 283 -25.61 -12.84 1.94
C CYS A 283 -26.35 -14.07 2.47
N ASP A 284 -25.73 -14.84 3.37
CA ASP A 284 -26.28 -16.13 3.79
C ASP A 284 -27.44 -15.97 4.79
N TRP A 285 -27.41 -14.90 5.60
CA TRP A 285 -28.47 -14.68 6.59
C TRP A 285 -29.42 -13.56 6.24
N TYR A 286 -28.95 -12.32 6.11
CA TYR A 286 -29.89 -11.19 6.05
C TYR A 286 -30.68 -11.16 4.75
N ILE A 287 -30.07 -11.41 3.60
CA ILE A 287 -30.80 -11.51 2.33
C ILE A 287 -31.89 -12.59 2.41
N GLU A 288 -31.54 -13.78 2.91
CA GLU A 288 -32.52 -14.88 3.02
C GLU A 288 -33.70 -14.54 3.97
N LEU A 289 -33.38 -13.98 5.14
CA LEU A 289 -34.41 -13.54 6.10
C LEU A 289 -35.33 -12.44 5.56
N SER A 290 -34.86 -11.67 4.59
CA SER A 290 -35.62 -10.57 3.97
C SER A 290 -36.59 -11.04 2.89
N LYS A 291 -36.35 -12.20 2.26
CA LYS A 291 -37.12 -12.68 1.10
C LYS A 291 -38.64 -12.77 1.35
N ALA A 292 -39.05 -13.26 2.50
CA ALA A 292 -40.49 -13.38 2.83
C ALA A 292 -41.18 -12.01 2.75
N ARG A 293 -40.56 -10.96 3.26
CA ARG A 293 -41.12 -9.59 3.21
C ARG A 293 -41.02 -8.98 1.81
N LEU A 294 -39.93 -9.25 1.09
CA LEU A 294 -39.69 -8.70 -0.27
C LEU A 294 -40.73 -9.25 -1.27
N TYR A 295 -41.13 -10.51 -1.13
CA TYR A 295 -42.09 -11.16 -2.02
C TYR A 295 -43.56 -10.91 -1.63
N ASP A 296 -43.83 -10.44 -0.41
CA ASP A 296 -45.16 -10.07 0.04
C ASP A 296 -45.49 -8.64 -0.45
N LYS A 297 -46.11 -8.59 -1.64
CA LYS A 297 -46.49 -7.32 -2.28
C LYS A 297 -47.72 -6.67 -1.64
N GLU A 298 -48.52 -7.43 -0.87
CA GLU A 298 -49.72 -6.94 -0.22
C GLU A 298 -49.36 -6.14 1.05
N ASN A 299 -48.33 -6.55 1.78
CA ASN A 299 -47.86 -5.87 2.98
C ASN A 299 -46.77 -4.82 2.67
N VAL A 300 -47.21 -3.69 2.12
CA VAL A 300 -46.32 -2.65 1.59
C VAL A 300 -45.34 -2.11 2.65
N ARG A 301 -45.76 -1.91 3.90
CA ARG A 301 -44.95 -1.27 4.95
C ARG A 301 -43.75 -2.15 5.36
N PRO A 302 -43.87 -3.43 5.74
CA PRO A 302 -42.77 -4.31 6.03
C PRO A 302 -41.84 -4.55 4.83
N ARG A 303 -42.40 -4.58 3.62
CA ARG A 303 -41.64 -4.72 2.38
C ARG A 303 -40.73 -3.51 2.15
N LYS A 304 -41.23 -2.29 2.28
CA LYS A 304 -40.44 -1.05 2.16
C LYS A 304 -39.26 -1.01 3.15
N VAL A 305 -39.51 -1.42 4.40
CA VAL A 305 -38.44 -1.47 5.42
C VAL A 305 -37.33 -2.44 5.01
N ALA A 306 -37.70 -3.65 4.54
CA ALA A 306 -36.72 -4.63 4.06
C ALA A 306 -35.91 -4.11 2.86
N GLN A 307 -36.59 -3.48 1.88
CA GLN A 307 -35.95 -2.86 0.72
C GLN A 307 -34.95 -1.77 1.12
N TYR A 308 -35.35 -0.87 2.01
CA TYR A 308 -34.51 0.19 2.50
C TYR A 308 -33.25 -0.36 3.21
N VAL A 309 -33.43 -1.29 4.16
CA VAL A 309 -32.30 -1.82 4.93
C VAL A 309 -31.33 -2.60 4.03
N LEU A 310 -31.87 -3.38 3.06
CA LEU A 310 -31.04 -4.07 2.07
C LEU A 310 -30.18 -3.09 1.25
N GLY A 311 -30.79 -2.08 0.67
CA GLY A 311 -30.08 -1.07 -0.12
C GLY A 311 -29.06 -0.30 0.72
N TYR A 312 -29.44 0.10 1.94
CA TYR A 312 -28.59 0.82 2.86
C TYR A 312 -27.36 0.01 3.30
N VAL A 313 -27.54 -1.27 3.63
CA VAL A 313 -26.43 -2.15 4.02
C VAL A 313 -25.55 -2.45 2.82
N LEU A 314 -26.10 -2.69 1.63
CA LEU A 314 -25.32 -2.91 0.41
C LEU A 314 -24.46 -1.70 0.09
N GLU A 315 -25.01 -0.49 0.04
CA GLU A 315 -24.27 0.74 -0.25
C GLU A 315 -23.06 0.91 0.69
N HIS A 316 -23.26 0.72 1.99
CA HIS A 316 -22.15 0.81 2.96
C HIS A 316 -21.12 -0.30 2.76
N THR A 317 -21.57 -1.51 2.43
CA THR A 317 -20.68 -2.64 2.13
C THR A 317 -19.79 -2.36 0.93
N LEU A 318 -20.36 -1.84 -0.16
CA LEU A 318 -19.61 -1.46 -1.35
C LEU A 318 -18.57 -0.38 -1.05
N ARG A 319 -18.94 0.65 -0.29
CA ARG A 319 -17.99 1.70 0.16
C ARG A 319 -16.84 1.16 1.00
N LEU A 320 -17.11 0.18 1.88
CA LEU A 320 -16.08 -0.44 2.71
C LEU A 320 -15.13 -1.33 1.91
N LEU A 321 -15.61 -1.96 0.84
CA LEU A 321 -14.83 -2.80 -0.06
C LEU A 321 -14.06 -2.00 -1.12
N HIS A 322 -14.50 -0.78 -1.43
CA HIS A 322 -13.98 0.02 -2.55
C HIS A 322 -12.45 0.21 -2.53
N PRO A 323 -11.78 0.46 -1.40
CA PRO A 323 -10.30 0.54 -1.38
C PRO A 323 -9.59 -0.72 -1.87
N PHE A 324 -10.21 -1.87 -1.74
CA PHE A 324 -9.67 -3.18 -2.12
C PHE A 324 -10.12 -3.63 -3.51
N MET A 325 -11.37 -3.36 -3.86
CA MET A 325 -12.04 -3.82 -5.07
C MET A 325 -12.75 -2.66 -5.79
N PRO A 326 -12.00 -1.68 -6.31
CA PRO A 326 -12.59 -0.45 -6.85
C PRO A 326 -13.46 -0.67 -8.09
N PHE A 327 -13.14 -1.64 -8.94
CA PHE A 327 -13.87 -1.83 -10.20
C PHE A 327 -15.26 -2.38 -9.99
N ILE A 328 -15.39 -3.50 -9.28
CA ILE A 328 -16.69 -4.14 -9.03
C ILE A 328 -17.61 -3.31 -8.14
N THR A 329 -17.05 -2.50 -7.26
CA THR A 329 -17.85 -1.69 -6.33
C THR A 329 -18.29 -0.37 -6.95
N GLU A 330 -17.63 0.10 -8.01
CA GLU A 330 -18.05 1.27 -8.77
C GLU A 330 -19.17 0.91 -9.76
N GLU A 331 -19.10 -0.23 -10.45
CA GLU A 331 -20.12 -0.74 -11.36
C GLU A 331 -21.42 -1.06 -10.65
#